data_47ac78c11ee0a121cd3dc3cd5942ee4b
#
_entry.id   47ac78c11ee0a121cd3dc3cd5942ee4b
#
_cell.length_a   1.000
_cell.length_b   1.000
_cell.length_c   1.000
_cell.angle_alpha   90.00
_cell.angle_beta   90.00
_cell.angle_gamma   90.00
#
_symmetry.space_group_name_H-M   'P 1'
#
loop_
_entity.id
_entity.type
_entity.pdbx_description
1 polymer ?
#
loop_
_entity_poly.entity_id
_entity_poly.type
_entity_poly.pdbx_seq_one_letter_code
_entity_poly.pdbx_strand_id
1 'polypeptide(L)'
;MELHGKSVFGGIAMGRLSVYHKTDNAVKRTKITDIEAEKKRFEDAKEEAKRQLGVFYEKAVREVGEVNAAIFEMHQMMLDDLDYVESIINMIETQQVNAEFAVASTGDNFAQMFAAMDDDYMRERAADVKDISNRVISILQGNGDAGLSGDEPFILLADDLAPSETVQLDKSKVLAFVTRHGSTNSHTAILARTMNIPALIGVDFPEEGVDGQFGIVDGFDAKFFVEPDEDTKVEYRKLKEENEQKKRLLQELKGKENITKDGTKINLYANIGGVSDVANVLANDAGGIGLFRSEFLYLESEDYPTEEAQFAAYKTVAENMAGKKVIIRTLDIGADKQVGYFGLEKEENPAMGYRAIRICLDRTEIFKTQLRAIYRASYYGTIAIMFPMIISVNEVKKIKEIIAEVKAGLDADGIPYKDVELGIMIETPAAVMISDLLAKEVDFFSIGTNDLTQYTLAIDRQNPKLDNIYDSHHEAVLRMLKMVVDNGHKEGCWVGICGELGADETLTETFLRMGFDELSVSPSMILRIRDKIRNTDLSVK
;
A
#
# COMPACT_ATOMS: atom_id res chain seq x y z
N MET A 1 -14.07 -25.66 15.83
CA MET A 1 -14.59 -25.39 14.45
C MET A 1 -13.45 -24.83 13.64
N GLU A 2 -13.21 -25.33 12.42
CA GLU A 2 -12.20 -24.80 11.48
C GLU A 2 -12.90 -24.05 10.36
N LEU A 3 -12.45 -22.83 10.07
CA LEU A 3 -12.98 -21.93 9.06
C LEU A 3 -11.83 -21.42 8.18
N HIS A 4 -12.14 -21.01 6.97
CA HIS A 4 -11.16 -20.53 5.99
C HIS A 4 -11.53 -19.14 5.52
N GLY A 5 -10.50 -18.37 5.18
CA GLY A 5 -10.62 -17.04 4.62
C GLY A 5 -9.53 -16.76 3.58
N LYS A 6 -9.29 -15.50 3.31
CA LYS A 6 -8.16 -15.04 2.50
C LYS A 6 -7.15 -14.35 3.43
N SER A 7 -5.88 -14.76 3.35
CA SER A 7 -4.81 -14.14 4.14
C SER A 7 -4.51 -12.73 3.66
N VAL A 8 -4.40 -11.81 4.61
CA VAL A 8 -3.94 -10.43 4.42
C VAL A 8 -2.53 -10.25 4.94
N PHE A 9 -2.23 -10.88 6.07
CA PHE A 9 -0.91 -10.86 6.69
C PHE A 9 -0.66 -12.17 7.44
N GLY A 10 0.51 -12.77 7.20
CA GLY A 10 0.91 -14.06 7.78
C GLY A 10 1.32 -13.95 9.25
N GLY A 11 1.09 -15.00 9.99
CA GLY A 11 1.46 -15.14 11.40
C GLY A 11 0.47 -16.03 12.13
N ILE A 12 0.80 -16.38 13.37
CA ILE A 12 -0.06 -17.20 14.23
C ILE A 12 -0.43 -16.38 15.46
N ALA A 13 -1.72 -16.20 15.67
CA ALA A 13 -2.27 -15.60 16.88
C ALA A 13 -3.18 -16.58 17.62
N MET A 14 -3.11 -16.57 18.93
CA MET A 14 -3.90 -17.42 19.82
C MET A 14 -4.39 -16.56 20.98
N GLY A 15 -5.68 -16.53 21.22
CA GLY A 15 -6.26 -15.73 22.28
C GLY A 15 -7.78 -15.81 22.35
N ARG A 16 -8.36 -14.99 23.21
CA ARG A 16 -9.83 -14.84 23.31
C ARG A 16 -10.35 -14.10 22.09
N LEU A 17 -11.51 -14.51 21.62
CA LEU A 17 -12.25 -13.84 20.56
C LEU A 17 -13.05 -12.68 21.14
N SER A 18 -13.02 -11.54 20.48
CA SER A 18 -13.86 -10.40 20.79
C SER A 18 -14.62 -9.99 19.53
N VAL A 19 -15.93 -10.12 19.58
CA VAL A 19 -16.79 -9.78 18.44
C VAL A 19 -17.15 -8.30 18.53
N TYR A 20 -16.75 -7.56 17.49
CA TYR A 20 -17.16 -6.18 17.32
C TYR A 20 -18.56 -6.15 16.70
N HIS A 21 -19.52 -5.78 17.48
CA HIS A 21 -20.87 -5.47 16.99
C HIS A 21 -20.93 -3.97 16.70
N LYS A 22 -21.19 -3.61 15.44
CA LYS A 22 -21.58 -2.24 15.15
C LYS A 22 -22.77 -1.90 16.03
N THR A 23 -22.69 -0.81 16.77
CA THR A 23 -23.81 -0.34 17.57
C THR A 23 -24.98 -0.15 16.62
N ASP A 24 -26.01 -0.97 16.75
CA ASP A 24 -27.22 -0.82 15.97
C ASP A 24 -27.89 0.47 16.45
N ASN A 25 -27.56 1.56 15.78
CA ASN A 25 -28.17 2.87 15.99
C ASN A 25 -29.59 2.85 15.40
N ALA A 26 -30.44 1.93 15.92
CA ALA A 26 -31.83 1.84 15.49
C ALA A 26 -32.51 3.20 15.65
N VAL A 27 -32.62 3.92 14.55
CA VAL A 27 -33.19 5.26 14.53
C VAL A 27 -34.70 5.15 14.40
N LYS A 28 -35.41 5.66 15.41
CA LYS A 28 -36.86 5.75 15.38
C LYS A 28 -37.28 7.12 14.83
N ARG A 29 -38.18 7.11 13.86
CA ARG A 29 -38.83 8.33 13.38
C ARG A 29 -39.74 8.90 14.47
N THR A 30 -39.41 10.09 14.95
CA THR A 30 -40.16 10.78 16.00
C THR A 30 -40.61 12.14 15.49
N LYS A 31 -41.87 12.52 15.73
CA LYS A 31 -42.34 13.84 15.35
C LYS A 31 -41.87 14.87 16.38
N ILE A 32 -41.32 15.99 15.90
CA ILE A 32 -40.85 17.11 16.71
C ILE A 32 -41.86 18.26 16.69
N THR A 33 -41.78 19.13 17.68
CA THR A 33 -42.60 20.33 17.81
C THR A 33 -41.80 21.64 17.69
N ASP A 34 -40.51 21.59 18.03
CA ASP A 34 -39.59 22.74 17.96
C ASP A 34 -38.52 22.45 16.90
N ILE A 35 -38.74 23.00 15.71
CA ILE A 35 -37.88 22.80 14.53
C ILE A 35 -36.52 23.47 14.76
N GLU A 36 -36.49 24.68 15.30
CA GLU A 36 -35.24 25.42 15.47
C GLU A 36 -34.34 24.79 16.54
N ALA A 37 -34.93 24.27 17.62
CA ALA A 37 -34.18 23.51 18.61
C ALA A 37 -33.56 22.23 18.01
N GLU A 38 -34.27 21.54 17.14
CA GLU A 38 -33.80 20.30 16.51
C GLU A 38 -32.73 20.56 15.45
N LYS A 39 -32.85 21.62 14.66
CA LYS A 39 -31.81 22.08 13.74
C LYS A 39 -30.52 22.42 14.49
N LYS A 40 -30.64 23.14 15.60
CA LYS A 40 -29.49 23.46 16.44
C LYS A 40 -28.86 22.21 17.02
N ARG A 41 -29.66 21.23 17.47
CA ARG A 41 -29.18 19.96 18.00
C ARG A 41 -28.38 19.16 16.95
N PHE A 42 -28.85 19.17 15.68
CA PHE A 42 -28.10 18.60 14.56
C PHE A 42 -26.78 19.35 14.34
N GLU A 43 -26.81 20.67 14.29
CA GLU A 43 -25.60 21.47 14.04
C GLU A 43 -24.55 21.27 15.15
N ASP A 44 -24.99 21.26 16.43
CA ASP A 44 -24.11 21.00 17.58
C ASP A 44 -23.49 19.58 17.48
N ALA A 45 -24.24 18.58 17.04
CA ALA A 45 -23.76 17.21 16.85
C ALA A 45 -22.80 17.08 15.66
N LYS A 46 -23.05 17.80 14.56
CA LYS A 46 -22.16 17.87 13.39
C LYS A 46 -20.80 18.45 13.78
N GLU A 47 -20.79 19.58 14.47
CA GLU A 47 -19.55 20.21 14.92
C GLU A 47 -18.77 19.33 15.91
N GLU A 48 -19.45 18.61 16.80
CA GLU A 48 -18.80 17.64 17.69
C GLU A 48 -18.23 16.47 16.90
N ALA A 49 -18.93 15.96 15.87
CA ALA A 49 -18.42 14.91 14.99
C ALA A 49 -17.13 15.37 14.28
N LYS A 50 -17.11 16.58 13.75
CA LYS A 50 -15.91 17.17 13.12
C LYS A 50 -14.75 17.27 14.09
N ARG A 51 -15.01 17.74 15.32
CA ARG A 51 -13.99 17.82 16.37
C ARG A 51 -13.38 16.43 16.68
N GLN A 52 -14.21 15.40 16.79
CA GLN A 52 -13.76 14.03 17.02
C GLN A 52 -12.93 13.49 15.85
N LEU A 53 -13.37 13.73 14.61
CA LEU A 53 -12.61 13.36 13.41
C LEU A 53 -11.24 14.05 13.35
N GLY A 54 -11.13 15.31 13.80
CA GLY A 54 -9.85 16.00 13.94
C GLY A 54 -8.91 15.32 14.94
N VAL A 55 -9.42 14.84 16.07
CA VAL A 55 -8.63 14.06 17.05
C VAL A 55 -8.17 12.73 16.44
N PHE A 56 -9.04 12.07 15.65
CA PHE A 56 -8.69 10.83 14.95
C PHE A 56 -7.65 11.04 13.88
N TYR A 57 -7.72 12.16 13.14
CA TYR A 57 -6.69 12.55 12.19
C TYR A 57 -5.32 12.65 12.86
N GLU A 58 -5.21 13.43 13.95
CA GLU A 58 -3.94 13.57 14.67
C GLU A 58 -3.40 12.25 15.23
N LYS A 59 -4.28 11.35 15.67
CA LYS A 59 -3.90 10.01 16.13
C LYS A 59 -3.44 9.14 14.96
N ALA A 60 -4.19 9.13 13.86
CA ALA A 60 -3.88 8.36 12.67
C ALA A 60 -2.56 8.81 12.02
N VAL A 61 -2.28 10.11 11.93
CA VAL A 61 -0.98 10.63 11.44
C VAL A 61 0.18 10.01 12.18
N ARG A 62 0.09 9.91 13.52
CA ARG A 62 1.15 9.32 14.35
C ARG A 62 1.29 7.81 14.22
N GLU A 63 0.20 7.11 13.89
CA GLU A 63 0.14 5.64 13.92
C GLU A 63 0.31 4.98 12.55
N VAL A 64 -0.27 5.58 11.51
CA VAL A 64 -0.32 4.99 10.15
C VAL A 64 0.13 5.96 9.05
N GLY A 65 0.57 7.17 9.43
CA GLY A 65 1.06 8.21 8.52
C GLY A 65 -0.05 9.09 7.94
N GLU A 66 0.37 10.26 7.42
CA GLU A 66 -0.51 11.34 6.97
C GLU A 66 -1.46 10.93 5.84
N VAL A 67 -0.97 10.11 4.91
CA VAL A 67 -1.73 9.59 3.76
C VAL A 67 -2.95 8.78 4.18
N ASN A 68 -2.76 7.86 5.12
CA ASN A 68 -3.86 7.04 5.62
C ASN A 68 -4.78 7.82 6.58
N ALA A 69 -4.28 8.91 7.16
CA ALA A 69 -5.04 9.80 8.02
C ALA A 69 -5.94 10.76 7.22
N ALA A 70 -5.63 11.07 5.97
CA ALA A 70 -6.36 12.00 5.11
C ALA A 70 -7.86 11.65 4.96
N ILE A 71 -8.23 10.39 5.16
CA ILE A 71 -9.63 9.96 5.19
C ILE A 71 -10.46 10.73 6.22
N PHE A 72 -9.86 11.11 7.35
CA PHE A 72 -10.58 11.86 8.40
C PHE A 72 -10.78 13.32 8.04
N GLU A 73 -9.86 13.94 7.30
CA GLU A 73 -10.06 15.29 6.74
C GLU A 73 -11.20 15.30 5.74
N MET A 74 -11.21 14.29 4.87
CA MET A 74 -12.28 14.14 3.90
C MET A 74 -13.64 13.89 4.57
N HIS A 75 -13.70 13.09 5.63
CA HIS A 75 -14.92 12.91 6.42
C HIS A 75 -15.39 14.24 7.02
N GLN A 76 -14.48 15.10 7.47
CA GLN A 76 -14.84 16.46 7.93
C GLN A 76 -15.42 17.31 6.79
N MET A 77 -14.81 17.26 5.59
CA MET A 77 -15.32 17.97 4.42
C MET A 77 -16.70 17.48 4.00
N MET A 78 -16.95 16.17 4.04
CA MET A 78 -18.27 15.59 3.73
C MET A 78 -19.34 16.03 4.72
N LEU A 79 -19.01 16.24 6.00
CA LEU A 79 -19.93 16.80 6.99
C LEU A 79 -20.26 18.28 6.75
N ASP A 80 -19.43 19.01 6.00
CA ASP A 80 -19.66 20.39 5.58
C ASP A 80 -20.27 20.50 4.17
N ASP A 81 -20.50 19.37 3.49
CA ASP A 81 -21.11 19.37 2.17
C ASP A 81 -22.51 19.99 2.22
N LEU A 82 -22.73 21.00 1.36
CA LEU A 82 -23.95 21.77 1.38
C LEU A 82 -25.19 20.92 1.05
N ASP A 83 -25.08 20.04 0.07
CA ASP A 83 -26.21 19.20 -0.36
C ASP A 83 -26.59 18.21 0.75
N TYR A 84 -25.58 17.65 1.44
CA TYR A 84 -25.81 16.75 2.56
C TYR A 84 -26.48 17.48 3.73
N VAL A 85 -25.95 18.62 4.15
CA VAL A 85 -26.45 19.42 5.28
C VAL A 85 -27.85 19.99 4.98
N GLU A 86 -28.04 20.59 3.81
CA GLU A 86 -29.35 21.13 3.40
C GLU A 86 -30.42 20.05 3.30
N SER A 87 -30.08 18.85 2.85
CA SER A 87 -31.01 17.70 2.79
C SER A 87 -31.51 17.30 4.17
N ILE A 88 -30.62 17.28 5.18
CA ILE A 88 -30.97 16.97 6.55
C ILE A 88 -31.87 18.09 7.14
N ILE A 89 -31.47 19.33 7.00
CA ILE A 89 -32.23 20.49 7.48
C ILE A 89 -33.62 20.54 6.85
N ASN A 90 -33.71 20.37 5.52
CA ASN A 90 -34.99 20.35 4.81
C ASN A 90 -35.91 19.22 5.31
N MET A 91 -35.34 18.04 5.59
CA MET A 91 -36.14 16.94 6.14
C MET A 91 -36.66 17.25 7.55
N ILE A 92 -35.87 17.87 8.42
CA ILE A 92 -36.31 18.33 9.74
C ILE A 92 -37.42 19.36 9.61
N GLU A 93 -37.28 20.35 8.71
CA GLU A 93 -38.24 21.45 8.52
C GLU A 93 -39.57 20.96 7.90
N THR A 94 -39.48 20.21 6.80
CA THR A 94 -40.68 19.86 6.02
C THR A 94 -41.43 18.67 6.58
N GLN A 95 -40.72 17.67 7.13
CA GLN A 95 -41.33 16.45 7.66
C GLN A 95 -41.51 16.48 9.20
N GLN A 96 -40.95 17.49 9.87
CA GLN A 96 -41.00 17.65 11.33
C GLN A 96 -40.56 16.38 12.08
N VAL A 97 -39.40 15.83 11.65
CA VAL A 97 -38.79 14.62 12.22
C VAL A 97 -37.57 14.96 13.03
N ASN A 98 -37.20 14.07 13.95
CA ASN A 98 -35.99 14.21 14.76
C ASN A 98 -34.71 14.12 13.93
N ALA A 99 -33.65 14.75 14.40
CA ALA A 99 -32.37 14.87 13.73
C ALA A 99 -31.74 13.51 13.39
N GLU A 100 -31.83 12.53 14.31
CA GLU A 100 -31.31 11.17 14.06
C GLU A 100 -31.95 10.55 12.83
N PHE A 101 -33.28 10.66 12.67
CA PHE A 101 -33.97 10.12 11.50
C PHE A 101 -33.62 10.86 10.22
N ALA A 102 -33.51 12.19 10.28
CA ALA A 102 -33.10 12.98 9.13
C ALA A 102 -31.69 12.63 8.67
N VAL A 103 -30.73 12.49 9.59
CA VAL A 103 -29.35 12.09 9.29
C VAL A 103 -29.30 10.67 8.71
N ALA A 104 -29.97 9.70 9.34
CA ALA A 104 -30.00 8.31 8.87
C ALA A 104 -30.57 8.21 7.44
N SER A 105 -31.72 8.84 7.22
CA SER A 105 -32.39 8.79 5.91
C SER A 105 -31.58 9.49 4.82
N THR A 106 -30.97 10.63 5.12
CA THR A 106 -30.09 11.35 4.17
C THR A 106 -28.83 10.53 3.90
N GLY A 107 -28.18 10.01 4.93
CA GLY A 107 -27.01 9.15 4.81
C GLY A 107 -27.25 7.93 3.94
N ASP A 108 -28.38 7.24 4.13
CA ASP A 108 -28.77 6.10 3.29
C ASP A 108 -29.00 6.49 1.84
N ASN A 109 -29.66 7.64 1.59
CA ASN A 109 -29.90 8.14 0.23
C ASN A 109 -28.58 8.48 -0.49
N PHE A 110 -27.69 9.21 0.14
CA PHE A 110 -26.38 9.55 -0.43
C PHE A 110 -25.51 8.29 -0.63
N ALA A 111 -25.50 7.36 0.33
CA ALA A 111 -24.77 6.10 0.18
C ALA A 111 -25.31 5.27 -1.01
N GLN A 112 -26.63 5.22 -1.22
CA GLN A 112 -27.21 4.56 -2.38
C GLN A 112 -26.86 5.26 -3.69
N MET A 113 -26.86 6.60 -3.71
CA MET A 113 -26.42 7.37 -4.87
C MET A 113 -24.98 7.03 -5.25
N PHE A 114 -24.06 7.09 -4.31
CA PHE A 114 -22.64 6.75 -4.54
C PHE A 114 -22.47 5.29 -4.96
N ALA A 115 -23.17 4.36 -4.32
CA ALA A 115 -23.10 2.93 -4.66
C ALA A 115 -23.63 2.63 -6.09
N ALA A 116 -24.51 3.47 -6.63
CA ALA A 116 -25.07 3.33 -7.96
C ALA A 116 -24.21 3.98 -9.07
N MET A 117 -23.13 4.68 -8.73
CA MET A 117 -22.24 5.29 -9.70
C MET A 117 -21.33 4.25 -10.37
N ASP A 118 -21.03 4.46 -11.65
CA ASP A 118 -20.14 3.58 -12.45
C ASP A 118 -18.63 3.78 -12.12
N ASP A 119 -18.31 4.52 -11.08
CA ASP A 119 -16.98 4.88 -10.65
C ASP A 119 -16.64 4.14 -9.34
N ASP A 120 -15.59 3.33 -9.34
CA ASP A 120 -15.18 2.52 -8.18
C ASP A 120 -14.83 3.38 -6.97
N TYR A 121 -14.15 4.52 -7.19
CA TYR A 121 -13.82 5.47 -6.14
C TYR A 121 -15.07 6.07 -5.49
N MET A 122 -16.06 6.44 -6.29
CA MET A 122 -17.32 6.96 -5.77
C MET A 122 -18.13 5.87 -5.06
N ARG A 123 -18.07 4.61 -5.51
CA ARG A 123 -18.71 3.49 -4.80
C ARG A 123 -18.13 3.25 -3.41
N GLU A 124 -16.81 3.40 -3.25
CA GLU A 124 -16.16 3.31 -1.93
C GLU A 124 -16.65 4.40 -0.98
N ARG A 125 -16.99 5.59 -1.49
CA ARG A 125 -17.55 6.71 -0.71
C ARG A 125 -18.91 6.40 -0.06
N ALA A 126 -19.64 5.43 -0.56
CA ALA A 126 -20.89 4.99 0.07
C ALA A 126 -20.68 4.51 1.53
N ALA A 127 -19.56 3.85 1.80
CA ALA A 127 -19.19 3.43 3.15
C ALA A 127 -18.81 4.64 4.04
N ASP A 128 -18.10 5.62 3.47
CA ASP A 128 -17.68 6.83 4.19
C ASP A 128 -18.89 7.66 4.63
N VAL A 129 -19.87 7.85 3.74
CA VAL A 129 -21.14 8.56 4.10
C VAL A 129 -21.86 7.86 5.25
N LYS A 130 -21.88 6.53 5.26
CA LYS A 130 -22.47 5.78 6.36
C LYS A 130 -21.71 5.94 7.67
N ASP A 131 -20.37 5.97 7.61
CA ASP A 131 -19.53 6.15 8.79
C ASP A 131 -19.78 7.54 9.44
N ILE A 132 -19.73 8.63 8.65
CA ILE A 132 -20.01 9.98 9.18
C ILE A 132 -21.43 10.12 9.70
N SER A 133 -22.44 9.58 8.99
CA SER A 133 -23.84 9.63 9.42
C SER A 133 -24.05 8.89 10.74
N ASN A 134 -23.51 7.68 10.89
CA ASN A 134 -23.58 6.90 12.11
C ASN A 134 -22.90 7.61 13.30
N ARG A 135 -21.80 8.32 13.05
CA ARG A 135 -21.13 9.12 14.07
C ARG A 135 -22.00 10.27 14.56
N VAL A 136 -22.61 11.03 13.66
CA VAL A 136 -23.54 12.10 14.05
C VAL A 136 -24.73 11.54 14.82
N ILE A 137 -25.30 10.40 14.40
CA ILE A 137 -26.40 9.74 15.10
C ILE A 137 -25.98 9.30 16.51
N SER A 138 -24.79 8.72 16.67
CA SER A 138 -24.27 8.31 17.97
C SER A 138 -24.15 9.50 18.95
N ILE A 139 -23.67 10.63 18.46
CA ILE A 139 -23.58 11.87 19.25
C ILE A 139 -24.98 12.38 19.63
N LEU A 140 -25.92 12.41 18.67
CA LEU A 140 -27.30 12.82 18.90
C LEU A 140 -28.01 11.94 19.97
N GLN A 141 -27.70 10.66 20.00
CA GLN A 141 -28.25 9.70 20.98
C GLN A 141 -27.55 9.76 22.33
N GLY A 142 -26.43 10.48 22.44
CA GLY A 142 -25.64 10.55 23.67
C GLY A 142 -24.89 9.24 23.96
N ASN A 143 -24.79 8.36 22.98
CA ASN A 143 -24.00 7.14 23.05
C ASN A 143 -22.52 7.56 22.98
N GLY A 144 -21.83 7.54 24.12
CA GLY A 144 -20.36 7.68 24.11
C GLY A 144 -19.72 6.55 23.33
N ASP A 145 -18.54 6.80 22.76
CA ASP A 145 -17.76 5.78 22.10
C ASP A 145 -17.60 4.57 23.05
N ALA A 146 -18.31 3.50 22.75
CA ALA A 146 -18.08 2.20 23.38
C ALA A 146 -16.77 1.66 22.78
N GLY A 147 -15.65 2.18 23.29
CA GLY A 147 -14.34 1.67 22.89
C GLY A 147 -14.25 0.18 23.18
N LEU A 148 -13.75 -0.57 22.22
CA LEU A 148 -13.32 -1.95 22.40
C LEU A 148 -12.16 -1.96 23.41
N SER A 149 -12.47 -1.94 24.69
CA SER A 149 -11.50 -1.99 25.79
C SER A 149 -11.70 -3.27 26.59
N GLY A 150 -11.09 -4.34 26.13
CA GLY A 150 -10.82 -5.49 26.98
C GLY A 150 -9.52 -5.25 27.78
N ASP A 151 -9.43 -5.73 29.01
CA ASP A 151 -8.18 -5.64 29.79
C ASP A 151 -7.10 -6.63 29.31
N GLU A 152 -7.49 -7.70 28.62
CA GLU A 152 -6.61 -8.75 28.10
C GLU A 152 -6.47 -8.67 26.57
N PRO A 153 -5.33 -9.14 26.00
CA PRO A 153 -5.16 -9.24 24.54
C PRO A 153 -6.18 -10.18 23.89
N PHE A 154 -6.70 -9.79 22.72
CA PHE A 154 -7.80 -10.50 22.04
C PHE A 154 -7.61 -10.56 20.51
N ILE A 155 -8.31 -11.50 19.89
CA ILE A 155 -8.50 -11.60 18.44
C ILE A 155 -9.81 -10.88 18.11
N LEU A 156 -9.75 -9.88 17.25
CA LEU A 156 -10.90 -9.08 16.86
C LEU A 156 -11.65 -9.73 15.70
N LEU A 157 -12.92 -10.01 15.92
CA LEU A 157 -13.86 -10.46 14.90
C LEU A 157 -14.80 -9.32 14.53
N ALA A 158 -14.98 -9.04 13.26
CA ALA A 158 -15.90 -8.01 12.77
C ALA A 158 -16.50 -8.39 11.42
N ASP A 159 -17.62 -7.78 11.06
CA ASP A 159 -18.14 -7.89 9.69
C ASP A 159 -17.21 -7.15 8.73
N ASP A 160 -16.90 -5.91 9.01
CA ASP A 160 -15.90 -5.03 8.42
C ASP A 160 -15.66 -3.88 9.40
N LEU A 161 -14.49 -3.23 9.32
CA LEU A 161 -14.13 -2.12 10.20
C LEU A 161 -13.98 -0.83 9.40
N ALA A 162 -14.74 0.18 9.82
CA ALA A 162 -14.58 1.53 9.29
C ALA A 162 -13.27 2.18 9.78
N PRO A 163 -12.74 3.19 9.06
CA PRO A 163 -11.55 3.93 9.47
C PRO A 163 -11.64 4.47 10.88
N SER A 164 -12.77 5.07 11.24
CA SER A 164 -13.04 5.65 12.55
C SER A 164 -13.04 4.61 13.69
N GLU A 165 -13.45 3.37 13.39
CA GLU A 165 -13.45 2.25 14.33
C GLU A 165 -12.01 1.74 14.56
N THR A 166 -11.22 1.64 13.49
CA THR A 166 -9.83 1.15 13.56
C THR A 166 -8.89 2.07 14.37
N VAL A 167 -9.12 3.37 14.33
CA VAL A 167 -8.32 4.36 15.09
C VAL A 167 -8.63 4.32 16.58
N GLN A 168 -9.84 3.91 16.97
CA GLN A 168 -10.23 3.82 18.38
C GLN A 168 -9.68 2.58 19.08
N LEU A 169 -9.23 1.56 18.34
CA LEU A 169 -8.69 0.33 18.91
C LEU A 169 -7.44 0.59 19.77
N ASP A 170 -7.35 -0.09 20.90
CA ASP A 170 -6.08 -0.26 21.61
C ASP A 170 -5.23 -1.31 20.89
N LYS A 171 -4.40 -0.83 19.96
CA LYS A 171 -3.58 -1.67 19.09
C LYS A 171 -2.62 -2.58 19.85
N SER A 172 -2.27 -2.25 21.09
CA SER A 172 -1.38 -3.07 21.91
C SER A 172 -2.05 -4.38 22.37
N LYS A 173 -3.38 -4.46 22.32
CA LYS A 173 -4.17 -5.60 22.76
C LYS A 173 -4.73 -6.45 21.62
N VAL A 174 -4.71 -5.97 20.38
CA VAL A 174 -5.19 -6.73 19.22
C VAL A 174 -4.13 -7.72 18.77
N LEU A 175 -4.45 -9.02 18.87
CA LEU A 175 -3.57 -10.12 18.46
C LEU A 175 -3.71 -10.47 16.98
N ALA A 176 -4.91 -10.34 16.41
CA ALA A 176 -5.22 -10.60 15.02
C ALA A 176 -6.56 -9.97 14.64
N PHE A 177 -6.78 -9.80 13.32
CA PHE A 177 -8.07 -9.42 12.74
C PHE A 177 -8.67 -10.59 11.95
N VAL A 178 -9.97 -10.80 12.09
CA VAL A 178 -10.74 -11.71 11.25
C VAL A 178 -12.04 -11.02 10.85
N THR A 179 -12.24 -10.80 9.54
CA THR A 179 -13.45 -10.14 9.05
C THR A 179 -14.22 -11.01 8.06
N ARG A 180 -15.57 -10.86 8.06
CA ARG A 180 -16.46 -11.52 7.08
C ARG A 180 -16.36 -10.89 5.71
N HIS A 181 -16.21 -9.58 5.67
CA HIS A 181 -16.13 -8.78 4.44
C HIS A 181 -14.80 -8.03 4.39
N GLY A 182 -14.57 -7.36 3.30
CA GLY A 182 -13.37 -6.56 3.08
C GLY A 182 -12.53 -7.06 1.91
N SER A 183 -11.63 -6.20 1.47
CA SER A 183 -10.63 -6.50 0.44
C SER A 183 -9.23 -6.52 1.02
N THR A 184 -8.27 -7.02 0.27
CA THR A 184 -6.86 -6.96 0.66
C THR A 184 -6.32 -5.54 0.77
N ASN A 185 -7.07 -4.55 0.27
CA ASN A 185 -6.76 -3.12 0.34
C ASN A 185 -7.67 -2.36 1.32
N SER A 186 -8.52 -3.05 2.09
CA SER A 186 -9.36 -2.43 3.11
C SER A 186 -8.52 -1.80 4.23
N HIS A 187 -9.10 -0.85 4.97
CA HIS A 187 -8.43 -0.21 6.10
C HIS A 187 -7.97 -1.20 7.15
N THR A 188 -8.76 -2.25 7.44
CA THR A 188 -8.37 -3.35 8.32
C THR A 188 -7.14 -4.08 7.81
N ALA A 189 -7.05 -4.33 6.51
CA ALA A 189 -5.91 -4.97 5.87
C ALA A 189 -4.64 -4.12 5.97
N ILE A 190 -4.74 -2.82 5.72
CA ILE A 190 -3.63 -1.87 5.85
C ILE A 190 -3.16 -1.81 7.30
N LEU A 191 -4.09 -1.73 8.25
CA LEU A 191 -3.78 -1.69 9.68
C LEU A 191 -3.05 -2.96 10.14
N ALA A 192 -3.53 -4.14 9.74
CA ALA A 192 -2.90 -5.42 10.09
C ALA A 192 -1.46 -5.50 9.59
N ARG A 193 -1.21 -5.06 8.34
CA ARG A 193 0.15 -4.98 7.78
C ARG A 193 1.04 -4.00 8.54
N THR A 194 0.50 -2.83 8.89
CA THR A 194 1.24 -1.81 9.66
C THR A 194 1.58 -2.32 11.07
N MET A 195 0.67 -3.04 11.70
CA MET A 195 0.88 -3.65 13.02
C MET A 195 1.70 -4.94 12.98
N ASN A 196 1.94 -5.52 11.81
CA ASN A 196 2.59 -6.84 11.63
C ASN A 196 1.88 -7.97 12.41
N ILE A 197 0.56 -7.97 12.43
CA ILE A 197 -0.28 -9.00 13.09
C ILE A 197 -1.08 -9.79 12.06
N PRO A 198 -1.40 -11.08 12.35
CA PRO A 198 -2.18 -11.92 11.45
C PRO A 198 -3.54 -11.30 11.13
N ALA A 199 -3.96 -11.41 9.86
CA ALA A 199 -5.29 -10.96 9.46
C ALA A 199 -5.87 -11.83 8.35
N LEU A 200 -7.15 -12.17 8.51
CA LEU A 200 -7.95 -12.92 7.55
C LEU A 200 -9.21 -12.12 7.18
N ILE A 201 -9.56 -12.17 5.91
CA ILE A 201 -10.80 -11.58 5.37
C ILE A 201 -11.64 -12.66 4.70
N GLY A 202 -12.96 -12.42 4.56
CA GLY A 202 -13.86 -13.37 3.91
C GLY A 202 -14.11 -14.64 4.74
N VAL A 203 -14.01 -14.57 6.06
CA VAL A 203 -14.24 -15.71 6.95
C VAL A 203 -15.71 -15.73 7.42
N ASP A 204 -16.42 -16.77 7.09
CA ASP A 204 -17.84 -16.96 7.49
C ASP A 204 -17.93 -17.59 8.89
N PHE A 205 -17.72 -16.77 9.94
CA PHE A 205 -17.87 -17.20 11.33
C PHE A 205 -19.29 -16.94 11.85
N PRO A 206 -19.80 -17.73 12.83
CA PRO A 206 -21.14 -17.52 13.41
C PRO A 206 -21.32 -16.14 14.04
N GLU A 207 -22.52 -15.57 13.93
CA GLU A 207 -22.86 -14.26 14.53
C GLU A 207 -22.95 -14.31 16.06
N GLU A 208 -23.44 -15.42 16.57
CA GLU A 208 -23.65 -15.61 18.00
C GLU A 208 -22.80 -16.75 18.54
N GLY A 209 -22.48 -16.67 19.81
CA GLY A 209 -21.85 -17.75 20.57
C GLY A 209 -20.34 -17.89 20.41
N VAL A 210 -19.67 -17.01 19.65
CA VAL A 210 -18.21 -17.04 19.49
C VAL A 210 -17.48 -16.02 20.35
N ASP A 211 -18.19 -15.00 20.82
CA ASP A 211 -17.60 -13.97 21.69
C ASP A 211 -17.11 -14.55 23.02
N GLY A 212 -15.92 -14.16 23.44
CA GLY A 212 -15.25 -14.68 24.64
C GLY A 212 -14.67 -16.09 24.51
N GLN A 213 -14.94 -16.83 23.43
CA GLN A 213 -14.35 -18.15 23.18
C GLN A 213 -12.86 -18.03 22.86
N PHE A 214 -12.15 -19.18 22.90
CA PHE A 214 -10.76 -19.24 22.51
C PHE A 214 -10.62 -19.48 21.00
N GLY A 215 -9.76 -18.70 20.34
CA GLY A 215 -9.50 -18.83 18.90
C GLY A 215 -8.04 -18.91 18.54
N ILE A 216 -7.79 -19.45 17.33
CA ILE A 216 -6.49 -19.47 16.69
C ILE A 216 -6.65 -18.89 15.28
N VAL A 217 -5.79 -17.94 14.91
CA VAL A 217 -5.68 -17.40 13.57
C VAL A 217 -4.35 -17.81 12.98
N ASP A 218 -4.40 -18.54 11.88
CA ASP A 218 -3.24 -18.87 11.04
C ASP A 218 -3.30 -18.05 9.76
N GLY A 219 -2.58 -16.95 9.75
CA GLY A 219 -2.46 -16.08 8.57
C GLY A 219 -1.55 -16.66 7.48
N PHE A 220 -0.80 -17.73 7.71
CA PHE A 220 -0.01 -18.39 6.68
C PHE A 220 -0.87 -19.30 5.80
N ASP A 221 -1.69 -20.16 6.46
CA ASP A 221 -2.56 -21.12 5.79
C ASP A 221 -4.01 -20.61 5.60
N ALA A 222 -4.27 -19.35 5.97
CA ALA A 222 -5.58 -18.71 5.91
C ALA A 222 -6.68 -19.47 6.68
N LYS A 223 -6.33 -20.02 7.86
CA LYS A 223 -7.21 -20.80 8.71
C LYS A 223 -7.60 -20.04 9.98
N PHE A 224 -8.85 -20.21 10.39
CA PHE A 224 -9.36 -19.68 11.64
C PHE A 224 -10.05 -20.79 12.43
N PHE A 225 -9.66 -20.96 13.68
CA PHE A 225 -10.23 -21.96 14.57
C PHE A 225 -10.98 -21.30 15.73
N VAL A 226 -12.21 -21.74 15.95
CA VAL A 226 -13.03 -21.38 17.11
C VAL A 226 -13.15 -22.60 18.00
N GLU A 227 -12.82 -22.47 19.29
CA GLU A 227 -12.77 -23.55 20.27
C GLU A 227 -12.10 -24.82 19.72
N PRO A 228 -10.81 -24.73 19.28
CA PRO A 228 -10.08 -25.90 18.82
C PRO A 228 -9.88 -26.91 19.96
N ASP A 229 -9.72 -28.18 19.59
CA ASP A 229 -9.34 -29.21 20.55
C ASP A 229 -7.93 -29.02 21.12
N GLU A 230 -7.59 -29.76 22.16
CA GLU A 230 -6.29 -29.61 22.81
C GLU A 230 -5.12 -30.02 21.92
N ASP A 231 -5.30 -30.98 21.03
CA ASP A 231 -4.25 -31.40 20.12
C ASP A 231 -3.93 -30.28 19.13
N THR A 232 -4.93 -29.64 18.55
CA THR A 232 -4.78 -28.45 17.70
C THR A 232 -4.13 -27.29 18.48
N LYS A 233 -4.54 -27.04 19.72
CA LYS A 233 -3.91 -25.99 20.55
C LYS A 233 -2.43 -26.26 20.82
N VAL A 234 -2.05 -27.51 21.07
CA VAL A 234 -0.67 -27.91 21.29
C VAL A 234 0.16 -27.73 20.00
N GLU A 235 -0.38 -28.17 18.87
CA GLU A 235 0.26 -28.00 17.57
C GLU A 235 0.52 -26.52 17.25
N TYR A 236 -0.48 -25.67 17.37
CA TYR A 236 -0.35 -24.25 17.05
C TYR A 236 0.47 -23.46 18.07
N ARG A 237 0.53 -23.88 19.35
CA ARG A 237 1.50 -23.31 20.30
C ARG A 237 2.93 -23.57 19.82
N LYS A 238 3.22 -24.80 19.39
CA LYS A 238 4.52 -25.17 18.89
C LYS A 238 4.87 -24.38 17.63
N LEU A 239 3.97 -24.32 16.66
CA LEU A 239 4.15 -23.53 15.44
C LEU A 239 4.39 -22.03 15.75
N LYS A 240 3.65 -21.46 16.70
CA LYS A 240 3.84 -20.08 17.16
C LYS A 240 5.21 -19.87 17.77
N GLU A 241 5.65 -20.76 18.69
CA GLU A 241 6.96 -20.69 19.32
C GLU A 241 8.10 -20.82 18.27
N GLU A 242 7.98 -21.75 17.32
CA GLU A 242 8.92 -21.91 16.22
C GLU A 242 9.00 -20.65 15.36
N ASN A 243 7.85 -20.04 15.05
CA ASN A 243 7.79 -18.80 14.27
C ASN A 243 8.40 -17.61 15.04
N GLU A 244 8.14 -17.48 16.34
CA GLU A 244 8.74 -16.45 17.20
C GLU A 244 10.25 -16.65 17.33
N GLN A 245 10.70 -17.89 17.48
CA GLN A 245 12.11 -18.22 17.50
C GLN A 245 12.77 -17.87 16.15
N LYS A 246 12.13 -18.21 15.04
CA LYS A 246 12.60 -17.82 13.70
C LYS A 246 12.69 -16.31 13.57
N LYS A 247 11.67 -15.56 14.02
CA LYS A 247 11.70 -14.09 14.03
C LYS A 247 12.87 -13.53 14.84
N ARG A 248 13.17 -14.11 16.02
CA ARG A 248 14.33 -13.69 16.86
C ARG A 248 15.65 -13.97 16.15
N LEU A 249 15.82 -15.16 15.58
CA LEU A 249 17.02 -15.51 14.82
C LEU A 249 17.21 -14.57 13.62
N LEU A 250 16.15 -14.20 12.93
CA LEU A 250 16.22 -13.22 11.84
C LEU A 250 16.70 -11.84 12.33
N GLN A 251 16.33 -11.40 13.54
CA GLN A 251 16.82 -10.13 14.08
C GLN A 251 18.34 -10.15 14.32
N GLU A 252 18.95 -11.32 14.59
CA GLU A 252 20.40 -11.48 14.74
C GLU A 252 21.17 -11.29 13.42
N LEU A 253 20.45 -11.31 12.29
CA LEU A 253 21.02 -11.04 10.97
C LEU A 253 21.19 -9.55 10.66
N LYS A 254 20.67 -8.65 11.49
CA LYS A 254 20.92 -7.21 11.33
C LYS A 254 22.42 -6.91 11.45
N GLY A 255 22.91 -6.06 10.57
CA GLY A 255 24.33 -5.73 10.46
C GLY A 255 25.19 -6.81 9.78
N LYS A 256 24.61 -7.95 9.35
CA LYS A 256 25.35 -8.96 8.60
C LYS A 256 25.33 -8.65 7.11
N GLU A 257 26.46 -8.92 6.44
CA GLU A 257 26.54 -8.77 4.98
C GLU A 257 25.59 -9.75 4.24
N ASN A 258 25.07 -9.31 3.10
CA ASN A 258 24.31 -10.16 2.18
C ASN A 258 25.30 -10.92 1.28
N ILE A 259 25.83 -12.01 1.79
CA ILE A 259 26.86 -12.81 1.15
C ILE A 259 26.49 -14.30 1.20
N THR A 260 26.65 -14.99 0.09
CA THR A 260 26.46 -16.45 -0.01
C THR A 260 27.62 -17.20 0.66
N LYS A 261 27.48 -18.52 0.86
CA LYS A 261 28.52 -19.36 1.46
C LYS A 261 29.81 -19.40 0.65
N ASP A 262 29.71 -19.30 -0.67
CA ASP A 262 30.84 -19.25 -1.61
C ASP A 262 31.45 -17.85 -1.77
N GLY A 263 30.90 -16.83 -1.08
CA GLY A 263 31.46 -15.47 -1.04
C GLY A 263 30.87 -14.47 -2.06
N THR A 264 29.81 -14.82 -2.78
CA THR A 264 29.15 -13.91 -3.71
C THR A 264 28.33 -12.87 -2.93
N LYS A 265 28.59 -11.58 -3.16
CA LYS A 265 27.87 -10.47 -2.54
C LYS A 265 26.66 -10.08 -3.37
N ILE A 266 25.54 -9.83 -2.71
CA ILE A 266 24.27 -9.44 -3.32
C ILE A 266 23.79 -8.13 -2.67
N ASN A 267 23.33 -7.18 -3.48
CA ASN A 267 22.65 -6.01 -2.98
C ASN A 267 21.21 -6.38 -2.58
N LEU A 268 20.85 -6.15 -1.34
CA LEU A 268 19.49 -6.41 -0.85
C LEU A 268 18.90 -5.09 -0.40
N TYR A 269 17.96 -4.60 -1.21
CA TYR A 269 17.36 -3.28 -1.08
C TYR A 269 15.87 -3.37 -0.74
N ALA A 270 15.30 -2.26 -0.29
CA ALA A 270 13.89 -2.17 0.03
C ALA A 270 13.09 -1.42 -1.05
N ASN A 271 11.83 -1.80 -1.22
CA ASN A 271 10.84 -1.05 -1.99
C ASN A 271 10.05 -0.14 -1.06
N ILE A 272 9.85 1.11 -1.45
CA ILE A 272 9.07 2.09 -0.69
C ILE A 272 8.05 2.81 -1.56
N GLY A 273 6.97 3.29 -0.93
CA GLY A 273 5.97 4.17 -1.52
C GLY A 273 6.18 5.64 -1.16
N GLY A 274 6.68 5.94 0.03
CA GLY A 274 6.83 7.32 0.50
C GLY A 274 7.93 7.50 1.53
N VAL A 275 8.09 8.75 1.98
CA VAL A 275 9.11 9.14 2.98
C VAL A 275 8.91 8.41 4.31
N SER A 276 7.66 8.16 4.70
CA SER A 276 7.29 7.46 5.93
C SER A 276 7.86 6.03 6.02
N ASP A 277 8.09 5.38 4.88
CA ASP A 277 8.60 4.01 4.85
C ASP A 277 10.09 3.90 5.22
N VAL A 278 10.84 5.00 5.18
CA VAL A 278 12.30 5.00 5.44
C VAL A 278 12.63 4.46 6.83
N ALA A 279 11.80 4.76 7.82
CA ALA A 279 11.97 4.21 9.17
C ALA A 279 11.93 2.68 9.16
N ASN A 280 11.01 2.07 8.41
CA ASN A 280 10.91 0.62 8.26
C ASN A 280 12.09 0.03 7.47
N VAL A 281 12.59 0.75 6.46
CA VAL A 281 13.78 0.35 5.69
C VAL A 281 14.98 0.23 6.60
N LEU A 282 15.23 1.25 7.45
CA LEU A 282 16.33 1.28 8.40
C LEU A 282 16.15 0.25 9.53
N ALA A 283 14.93 0.11 10.04
CA ALA A 283 14.61 -0.86 11.10
C ALA A 283 14.85 -2.32 10.65
N ASN A 284 14.69 -2.62 9.36
CA ASN A 284 14.96 -3.94 8.79
C ASN A 284 16.37 -4.07 8.18
N ASP A 285 17.22 -3.06 8.35
CA ASP A 285 18.62 -3.08 7.92
C ASP A 285 18.81 -3.33 6.43
N ALA A 286 17.99 -2.70 5.58
CA ALA A 286 18.18 -2.76 4.13
C ALA A 286 19.48 -2.09 3.69
N GLY A 287 20.12 -2.63 2.65
CA GLY A 287 21.36 -2.09 2.08
C GLY A 287 21.14 -0.79 1.29
N GLY A 288 19.91 -0.51 0.88
CA GLY A 288 19.50 0.66 0.10
C GLY A 288 18.01 0.63 -0.18
N ILE A 289 17.55 1.55 -1.03
CA ILE A 289 16.20 1.56 -1.61
C ILE A 289 16.35 1.25 -3.09
N GLY A 290 15.83 0.11 -3.53
CA GLY A 290 15.89 -0.35 -4.93
C GLY A 290 14.70 0.09 -5.76
N LEU A 291 13.62 0.50 -5.11
CA LEU A 291 12.45 1.11 -5.75
C LEU A 291 11.80 2.12 -4.83
N PHE A 292 11.97 3.40 -5.14
CA PHE A 292 11.10 4.45 -4.62
C PHE A 292 10.03 4.76 -5.68
N ARG A 293 8.79 4.44 -5.37
CA ARG A 293 7.63 4.66 -6.25
C ARG A 293 7.19 6.11 -6.15
N SER A 294 7.71 6.97 -7.02
CA SER A 294 7.44 8.41 -6.98
C SER A 294 6.01 8.80 -7.31
N GLU A 295 5.23 7.90 -7.90
CA GLU A 295 3.83 8.15 -8.23
C GLU A 295 2.96 8.48 -7.00
N PHE A 296 3.33 8.05 -5.81
CA PHE A 296 2.62 8.42 -4.59
C PHE A 296 2.59 9.93 -4.35
N LEU A 297 3.65 10.65 -4.71
CA LEU A 297 3.68 12.11 -4.61
C LEU A 297 2.61 12.78 -5.50
N TYR A 298 2.27 12.15 -6.61
CA TYR A 298 1.22 12.63 -7.51
C TYR A 298 -0.17 12.19 -7.06
N LEU A 299 -0.30 10.98 -6.52
CA LEU A 299 -1.59 10.46 -6.02
C LEU A 299 -2.09 11.20 -4.79
N GLU A 300 -1.19 11.75 -3.97
CA GLU A 300 -1.46 12.48 -2.74
C GLU A 300 -1.66 13.99 -2.97
N SER A 301 -1.48 14.47 -4.20
CA SER A 301 -1.57 15.89 -4.54
C SER A 301 -2.86 16.20 -5.29
N GLU A 302 -3.41 17.39 -5.06
CA GLU A 302 -4.59 17.91 -5.79
C GLU A 302 -4.24 18.45 -7.18
N ASP A 303 -2.97 18.74 -7.44
CA ASP A 303 -2.40 19.21 -8.71
C ASP A 303 -1.01 18.62 -8.88
N TYR A 304 -0.37 18.86 -10.03
CA TYR A 304 1.01 18.40 -10.29
C TYR A 304 1.96 18.83 -9.16
N PRO A 305 2.66 17.87 -8.51
CA PRO A 305 3.61 18.20 -7.46
C PRO A 305 4.68 19.17 -7.98
N THR A 306 4.90 20.26 -7.27
CA THR A 306 5.91 21.24 -7.63
C THR A 306 7.33 20.65 -7.57
N GLU A 307 8.29 21.26 -8.25
CA GLU A 307 9.71 20.87 -8.15
C GLU A 307 10.17 20.87 -6.68
N GLU A 308 9.74 21.86 -5.89
CA GLU A 308 10.14 22.01 -4.50
C GLU A 308 9.56 20.91 -3.60
N ALA A 309 8.29 20.55 -3.78
CA ALA A 309 7.65 19.45 -3.03
C ALA A 309 8.33 18.11 -3.33
N GLN A 310 8.58 17.81 -4.60
CA GLN A 310 9.29 16.61 -5.02
C GLN A 310 10.73 16.59 -4.48
N PHE A 311 11.45 17.72 -4.62
CA PHE A 311 12.81 17.85 -4.11
C PHE A 311 12.88 17.61 -2.61
N ALA A 312 11.96 18.19 -1.82
CA ALA A 312 11.91 17.99 -0.37
C ALA A 312 11.75 16.51 -0.01
N ALA A 313 10.86 15.79 -0.69
CA ALA A 313 10.65 14.36 -0.47
C ALA A 313 11.90 13.53 -0.81
N TYR A 314 12.46 13.72 -2.00
CA TYR A 314 13.65 12.96 -2.45
C TYR A 314 14.88 13.27 -1.60
N LYS A 315 15.09 14.53 -1.24
CA LYS A 315 16.16 14.97 -0.35
C LYS A 315 16.05 14.29 1.02
N THR A 316 14.85 14.34 1.63
CA THR A 316 14.61 13.72 2.94
C THR A 316 14.96 12.24 2.94
N VAL A 317 14.55 11.50 1.91
CA VAL A 317 14.88 10.09 1.78
C VAL A 317 16.39 9.89 1.61
N ALA A 318 17.04 10.67 0.73
CA ALA A 318 18.47 10.56 0.47
C ALA A 318 19.33 10.84 1.71
N GLU A 319 18.99 11.87 2.49
CA GLU A 319 19.67 12.21 3.75
C GLU A 319 19.48 11.12 4.81
N ASN A 320 18.25 10.65 5.02
CA ASN A 320 17.95 9.60 6.01
C ASN A 320 18.61 8.26 5.67
N MET A 321 18.83 7.97 4.38
CA MET A 321 19.55 6.76 3.96
C MET A 321 21.08 6.84 4.15
N ALA A 322 21.62 8.01 4.56
CA ALA A 322 22.99 8.17 5.02
C ALA A 322 24.05 7.58 4.07
N GLY A 323 23.94 7.88 2.77
CA GLY A 323 24.85 7.42 1.72
C GLY A 323 24.51 6.05 1.11
N LYS A 324 23.57 5.31 1.66
CA LYS A 324 23.03 4.12 1.00
C LYS A 324 22.28 4.53 -0.26
N LYS A 325 22.35 3.68 -1.31
CA LYS A 325 21.73 3.97 -2.63
C LYS A 325 20.21 4.08 -2.53
N VAL A 326 19.65 5.07 -3.24
CA VAL A 326 18.21 5.28 -3.42
C VAL A 326 17.90 5.32 -4.90
N ILE A 327 17.17 4.35 -5.41
CA ILE A 327 16.74 4.29 -6.81
C ILE A 327 15.33 4.88 -6.88
N ILE A 328 15.21 6.04 -7.54
CA ILE A 328 13.93 6.72 -7.73
C ILE A 328 13.37 6.35 -9.10
N ARG A 329 12.21 5.71 -9.11
CA ARG A 329 11.46 5.47 -10.34
C ARG A 329 10.74 6.76 -10.73
N THR A 330 10.90 7.20 -11.98
CA THR A 330 10.12 8.32 -12.50
C THR A 330 8.63 7.93 -12.62
N LEU A 331 7.79 8.92 -12.87
CA LEU A 331 6.34 8.81 -12.93
C LEU A 331 5.86 7.50 -13.61
N ASP A 332 5.02 6.74 -12.90
CA ASP A 332 4.35 5.54 -13.41
C ASP A 332 2.84 5.62 -13.13
N ILE A 333 2.18 6.59 -13.75
CA ILE A 333 0.73 6.82 -13.72
C ILE A 333 0.17 6.55 -15.11
N GLY A 334 -1.06 6.03 -15.14
CA GLY A 334 -1.85 5.80 -16.34
C GLY A 334 -3.34 5.94 -16.03
N ALA A 335 -4.20 5.66 -16.99
CA ALA A 335 -5.66 5.78 -16.85
C ALA A 335 -6.26 4.76 -15.84
N ASP A 336 -5.48 3.79 -15.39
CA ASP A 336 -5.80 2.86 -14.30
C ASP A 336 -5.75 3.50 -12.91
N LYS A 337 -5.01 4.60 -12.77
CA LYS A 337 -4.90 5.39 -11.54
C LYS A 337 -5.63 6.72 -11.79
N GLN A 338 -6.78 6.88 -11.20
CA GLN A 338 -7.64 8.04 -11.42
C GLN A 338 -7.07 9.29 -10.73
N VAL A 339 -6.20 10.00 -11.45
CA VAL A 339 -5.67 11.30 -11.02
C VAL A 339 -6.32 12.37 -11.88
N GLY A 340 -7.36 13.02 -11.35
CA GLY A 340 -8.24 13.91 -12.11
C GLY A 340 -7.52 15.04 -12.85
N TYR A 341 -6.50 15.65 -12.24
CA TYR A 341 -5.76 16.77 -12.84
C TYR A 341 -4.85 16.37 -14.01
N PHE A 342 -4.57 15.05 -14.20
CA PHE A 342 -3.89 14.58 -15.41
C PHE A 342 -4.76 14.69 -16.65
N GLY A 343 -6.09 14.71 -16.50
CA GLY A 343 -7.03 14.77 -17.61
C GLY A 343 -6.85 13.62 -18.59
N LEU A 344 -6.55 12.43 -18.09
CA LEU A 344 -6.41 11.23 -18.92
C LEU A 344 -7.79 10.72 -19.31
N GLU A 345 -7.98 10.43 -20.59
CA GLU A 345 -9.20 9.81 -21.08
C GLU A 345 -9.29 8.35 -20.59
N LYS A 346 -10.51 7.86 -20.41
CA LYS A 346 -10.75 6.45 -20.08
C LYS A 346 -10.31 5.57 -21.26
N GLU A 347 -9.45 4.62 -21.00
CA GLU A 347 -8.93 3.67 -21.98
C GLU A 347 -9.54 2.28 -21.75
N GLU A 348 -9.74 1.52 -22.82
CA GLU A 348 -10.21 0.12 -22.72
C GLU A 348 -9.15 -0.81 -22.09
N ASN A 349 -7.86 -0.51 -22.32
CA ASN A 349 -6.73 -1.29 -21.83
C ASN A 349 -5.67 -0.37 -21.18
N PRO A 350 -5.95 0.21 -20.01
CA PRO A 350 -5.07 1.21 -19.38
C PRO A 350 -3.64 0.73 -19.14
N ALA A 351 -3.45 -0.55 -18.82
CA ALA A 351 -2.14 -1.13 -18.60
C ALA A 351 -1.24 -1.08 -19.85
N MET A 352 -1.83 -1.09 -21.05
CA MET A 352 -1.12 -0.99 -22.34
C MET A 352 -1.25 0.40 -22.99
N GLY A 353 -1.86 1.35 -22.31
CA GLY A 353 -2.26 2.65 -22.82
C GLY A 353 -1.22 3.76 -22.63
N TYR A 354 -1.72 4.99 -22.53
CA TYR A 354 -0.95 6.21 -22.32
C TYR A 354 -0.57 6.36 -20.85
N ARG A 355 0.60 5.82 -20.49
CA ARG A 355 1.10 5.76 -19.10
C ARG A 355 2.60 5.95 -19.01
N ALA A 356 3.07 6.24 -17.81
CA ALA A 356 4.48 6.23 -17.42
C ALA A 356 5.37 7.08 -18.35
N ILE A 357 6.43 6.49 -18.90
CA ILE A 357 7.37 7.20 -19.79
C ILE A 357 6.69 7.77 -21.03
N ARG A 358 5.56 7.21 -21.49
CA ARG A 358 4.81 7.73 -22.65
C ARG A 358 4.23 9.10 -22.33
N ILE A 359 3.71 9.30 -21.12
CA ILE A 359 3.27 10.61 -20.61
C ILE A 359 4.46 11.55 -20.48
N CYS A 360 5.55 11.07 -19.88
CA CYS A 360 6.76 11.86 -19.63
C CYS A 360 7.39 12.41 -20.92
N LEU A 361 7.42 11.62 -21.98
CA LEU A 361 8.02 12.02 -23.27
C LEU A 361 7.10 12.93 -24.10
N ASP A 362 5.79 12.89 -23.85
CA ASP A 362 4.78 13.75 -24.49
C ASP A 362 4.61 15.06 -23.72
N ARG A 363 4.44 14.98 -22.38
CA ARG A 363 4.30 16.12 -21.48
C ARG A 363 5.64 16.43 -20.81
N THR A 364 6.62 16.87 -21.60
CA THR A 364 8.01 16.99 -21.17
C THR A 364 8.22 17.94 -19.97
N GLU A 365 7.34 18.92 -19.75
CA GLU A 365 7.46 19.85 -18.61
C GLU A 365 7.25 19.14 -17.27
N ILE A 366 6.30 18.20 -17.19
CA ILE A 366 6.08 17.39 -15.98
C ILE A 366 7.35 16.57 -15.71
N PHE A 367 7.91 15.97 -16.76
CA PHE A 367 9.10 15.13 -16.66
C PHE A 367 10.34 15.94 -16.26
N LYS A 368 10.54 17.12 -16.85
CA LYS A 368 11.65 18.03 -16.49
C LYS A 368 11.55 18.48 -15.05
N THR A 369 10.34 18.81 -14.57
CA THR A 369 10.11 19.18 -13.16
C THR A 369 10.54 18.06 -12.22
N GLN A 370 10.15 16.81 -12.50
CA GLN A 370 10.57 15.66 -11.71
C GLN A 370 12.08 15.43 -11.77
N LEU A 371 12.69 15.44 -12.96
CA LEU A 371 14.13 15.25 -13.13
C LEU A 371 14.94 16.34 -12.42
N ARG A 372 14.53 17.61 -12.50
CA ARG A 372 15.18 18.70 -11.76
C ARG A 372 15.17 18.42 -10.25
N ALA A 373 14.03 18.04 -9.70
CA ALA A 373 13.90 17.69 -8.29
C ALA A 373 14.83 16.53 -7.88
N ILE A 374 14.90 15.47 -8.69
CA ILE A 374 15.78 14.32 -8.44
C ILE A 374 17.25 14.71 -8.50
N TYR A 375 17.67 15.46 -9.54
CA TYR A 375 19.07 15.92 -9.66
C TYR A 375 19.46 16.85 -8.51
N ARG A 376 18.61 17.77 -8.09
CA ARG A 376 18.83 18.60 -6.88
C ARG A 376 19.04 17.74 -5.64
N ALA A 377 18.21 16.71 -5.47
CA ALA A 377 18.30 15.80 -4.34
C ALA A 377 19.58 14.94 -4.37
N SER A 378 20.17 14.67 -5.54
CA SER A 378 21.39 13.88 -5.68
C SER A 378 22.60 14.49 -4.96
N TYR A 379 22.58 15.80 -4.72
CA TYR A 379 23.63 16.48 -3.95
C TYR A 379 23.70 15.99 -2.51
N TYR A 380 22.56 15.55 -1.95
CA TYR A 380 22.39 15.19 -0.54
C TYR A 380 22.55 13.69 -0.24
N GLY A 381 22.67 12.85 -1.24
CA GLY A 381 22.86 11.40 -1.04
C GLY A 381 23.28 10.66 -2.31
N THR A 382 23.19 9.33 -2.28
CA THR A 382 23.50 8.47 -3.43
C THR A 382 22.19 8.09 -4.12
N ILE A 383 21.87 8.80 -5.21
CA ILE A 383 20.64 8.61 -5.99
C ILE A 383 20.96 7.92 -7.31
N ALA A 384 20.06 7.08 -7.77
CA ALA A 384 19.95 6.57 -9.13
C ALA A 384 18.54 6.82 -9.66
N ILE A 385 18.39 6.93 -10.98
CA ILE A 385 17.10 7.16 -11.63
C ILE A 385 16.73 5.94 -12.45
N MET A 386 15.47 5.50 -12.35
CA MET A 386 14.93 4.39 -13.10
C MET A 386 13.69 4.80 -13.89
N PHE A 387 13.68 4.49 -15.21
CA PHE A 387 12.59 4.83 -16.12
C PHE A 387 11.71 3.62 -16.40
N PRO A 388 10.39 3.71 -16.09
CA PRO A 388 9.46 2.60 -16.29
C PRO A 388 8.96 2.50 -17.74
N MET A 389 8.37 1.37 -18.11
CA MET A 389 7.64 1.13 -19.36
C MET A 389 8.43 1.37 -20.66
N ILE A 390 9.72 1.15 -20.64
CA ILE A 390 10.59 1.28 -21.83
C ILE A 390 10.33 0.14 -22.81
N ILE A 391 10.27 0.48 -24.10
CA ILE A 391 10.12 -0.48 -25.20
C ILE A 391 11.13 -0.30 -26.34
N SER A 392 11.94 0.77 -26.30
CA SER A 392 12.90 1.05 -27.38
C SER A 392 14.15 1.80 -26.92
N VAL A 393 15.24 1.64 -27.66
CA VAL A 393 16.48 2.42 -27.50
C VAL A 393 16.25 3.91 -27.76
N ASN A 394 15.34 4.24 -28.68
CA ASN A 394 15.06 5.64 -29.00
C ASN A 394 14.42 6.40 -27.82
N GLU A 395 13.56 5.73 -27.02
CA GLU A 395 13.04 6.33 -25.79
C GLU A 395 14.16 6.68 -24.82
N VAL A 396 15.12 5.77 -24.61
CA VAL A 396 16.27 6.01 -23.73
C VAL A 396 17.13 7.17 -24.22
N LYS A 397 17.37 7.28 -25.54
CA LYS A 397 18.11 8.40 -26.12
C LYS A 397 17.38 9.72 -25.91
N LYS A 398 16.06 9.75 -26.12
CA LYS A 398 15.25 10.95 -25.90
C LYS A 398 15.24 11.37 -24.42
N ILE A 399 15.20 10.40 -23.49
CA ILE A 399 15.35 10.66 -22.05
C ILE A 399 16.69 11.34 -21.76
N LYS A 400 17.79 10.83 -22.32
CA LYS A 400 19.12 11.42 -22.13
C LYS A 400 19.23 12.84 -22.68
N GLU A 401 18.59 13.16 -23.80
CA GLU A 401 18.49 14.51 -24.33
C GLU A 401 17.78 15.45 -23.35
N ILE A 402 16.62 15.02 -22.79
CA ILE A 402 15.88 15.81 -21.80
C ILE A 402 16.71 16.00 -20.51
N ILE A 403 17.42 14.96 -20.06
CA ILE A 403 18.34 15.06 -18.92
C ILE A 403 19.43 16.10 -19.17
N ALA A 404 20.01 16.14 -20.38
CA ALA A 404 21.02 17.13 -20.73
C ALA A 404 20.46 18.56 -20.65
N GLU A 405 19.24 18.79 -21.13
CA GLU A 405 18.54 20.08 -20.98
C GLU A 405 18.32 20.45 -19.50
N VAL A 406 17.87 19.48 -18.69
CA VAL A 406 17.67 19.68 -17.24
C VAL A 406 18.98 20.06 -16.55
N LYS A 407 20.07 19.34 -16.81
CA LYS A 407 21.39 19.64 -16.25
C LYS A 407 21.86 21.03 -16.66
N ALA A 408 21.75 21.39 -17.96
CA ALA A 408 22.10 22.73 -18.45
C ALA A 408 21.28 23.83 -17.74
N GLY A 409 20.00 23.60 -17.46
CA GLY A 409 19.17 24.51 -16.69
C GLY A 409 19.64 24.65 -15.24
N LEU A 410 19.97 23.54 -14.55
CA LEU A 410 20.50 23.57 -13.19
C LEU A 410 21.85 24.31 -13.11
N ASP A 411 22.74 24.10 -14.10
CA ASP A 411 24.02 24.79 -14.21
C ASP A 411 23.82 26.31 -14.39
N ALA A 412 22.87 26.69 -15.24
CA ALA A 412 22.54 28.11 -15.46
C ALA A 412 21.97 28.77 -14.20
N ASP A 413 21.20 28.03 -13.40
CA ASP A 413 20.63 28.50 -12.13
C ASP A 413 21.64 28.45 -10.97
N GLY A 414 22.84 27.87 -11.17
CA GLY A 414 23.85 27.67 -10.13
C GLY A 414 23.41 26.65 -9.04
N ILE A 415 22.53 25.72 -9.37
CA ILE A 415 22.02 24.71 -8.44
C ILE A 415 22.94 23.48 -8.48
N PRO A 416 23.52 23.06 -7.33
CA PRO A 416 24.43 21.93 -7.28
C PRO A 416 23.70 20.60 -7.42
N TYR A 417 24.30 19.66 -8.15
CA TYR A 417 23.86 18.28 -8.28
C TYR A 417 25.05 17.35 -8.48
N LYS A 418 24.82 16.04 -8.42
CA LYS A 418 25.80 15.00 -8.74
C LYS A 418 25.35 14.20 -9.95
N ASP A 419 26.29 13.59 -10.65
CA ASP A 419 25.96 12.56 -11.62
C ASP A 419 25.36 11.34 -10.93
N VAL A 420 24.36 10.75 -11.58
CA VAL A 420 23.60 9.62 -11.06
C VAL A 420 23.61 8.47 -12.06
N GLU A 421 23.52 7.25 -11.57
CA GLU A 421 23.29 6.10 -12.44
C GLU A 421 21.91 6.20 -13.08
N LEU A 422 21.83 5.89 -14.37
CA LEU A 422 20.58 5.85 -15.13
C LEU A 422 20.25 4.39 -15.46
N GLY A 423 19.09 3.94 -15.03
CA GLY A 423 18.59 2.61 -15.32
C GLY A 423 17.19 2.61 -15.91
N ILE A 424 16.77 1.47 -16.38
CA ILE A 424 15.43 1.27 -16.89
C ILE A 424 14.76 0.07 -16.20
N MET A 425 13.44 0.14 -16.09
CA MET A 425 12.65 -1.00 -15.69
C MET A 425 12.43 -1.91 -16.90
N ILE A 426 12.88 -3.15 -16.80
CA ILE A 426 12.58 -4.18 -17.80
C ILE A 426 11.28 -4.87 -17.37
N GLU A 427 10.18 -4.47 -17.96
CA GLU A 427 8.85 -4.95 -17.59
C GLU A 427 7.94 -5.19 -18.79
N THR A 428 8.46 -5.01 -20.00
CA THR A 428 7.79 -5.35 -21.25
C THR A 428 8.53 -6.45 -21.99
N PRO A 429 7.85 -7.41 -22.63
CA PRO A 429 8.52 -8.42 -23.48
C PRO A 429 9.39 -7.80 -24.57
N ALA A 430 9.02 -6.63 -25.09
CA ALA A 430 9.82 -5.89 -26.07
C ALA A 430 11.19 -5.48 -25.49
N ALA A 431 11.22 -4.93 -24.27
CA ALA A 431 12.48 -4.55 -23.62
C ALA A 431 13.37 -5.79 -23.33
N VAL A 432 12.77 -6.91 -22.95
CA VAL A 432 13.50 -8.19 -22.76
C VAL A 432 14.21 -8.60 -24.06
N MET A 433 13.48 -8.59 -25.18
CA MET A 433 14.00 -9.04 -26.48
C MET A 433 15.13 -8.17 -27.04
N ILE A 434 15.19 -6.90 -26.66
CA ILE A 434 16.24 -5.96 -27.10
C ILE A 434 17.14 -5.53 -25.94
N SER A 435 17.18 -6.30 -24.84
CA SER A 435 17.93 -5.96 -23.65
C SER A 435 19.44 -5.84 -23.89
N ASP A 436 19.99 -6.56 -24.88
CA ASP A 436 21.38 -6.43 -25.35
C ASP A 436 21.68 -5.07 -25.99
N LEU A 437 20.69 -4.45 -26.62
CA LEU A 437 20.81 -3.09 -27.17
C LEU A 437 20.62 -2.01 -26.10
N LEU A 438 19.64 -2.23 -25.22
CA LEU A 438 19.32 -1.33 -24.12
C LEU A 438 20.46 -1.25 -23.08
N ALA A 439 21.14 -2.36 -22.81
CA ALA A 439 22.26 -2.42 -21.87
C ALA A 439 23.43 -1.50 -22.24
N LYS A 440 23.59 -1.15 -23.52
CA LYS A 440 24.61 -0.20 -24.00
C LYS A 440 24.28 1.25 -23.66
N GLU A 441 23.05 1.51 -23.29
CA GLU A 441 22.54 2.87 -23.08
C GLU A 441 22.36 3.23 -21.61
N VAL A 442 22.40 2.26 -20.69
CA VAL A 442 22.10 2.50 -19.28
C VAL A 442 23.08 1.78 -18.36
N ASP A 443 23.13 2.21 -17.11
CA ASP A 443 24.03 1.65 -16.10
C ASP A 443 23.44 0.39 -15.44
N PHE A 444 22.12 0.28 -15.37
CA PHE A 444 21.47 -0.87 -14.75
C PHE A 444 20.09 -1.19 -15.33
N PHE A 445 19.68 -2.42 -15.11
CA PHE A 445 18.33 -2.89 -15.28
C PHE A 445 17.71 -3.24 -13.91
N SER A 446 16.44 -2.91 -13.74
CA SER A 446 15.62 -3.44 -12.65
C SER A 446 14.39 -4.11 -13.24
N ILE A 447 14.19 -5.40 -12.96
CA ILE A 447 13.12 -6.15 -13.62
C ILE A 447 11.82 -5.99 -12.82
N GLY A 448 10.80 -5.40 -13.44
CA GLY A 448 9.45 -5.27 -12.93
C GLY A 448 8.62 -6.52 -13.21
N THR A 449 8.75 -7.55 -12.37
CA THR A 449 8.18 -8.89 -12.65
C THR A 449 6.66 -8.91 -12.72
N ASN A 450 5.98 -8.02 -12.02
CA ASN A 450 4.52 -7.97 -12.02
C ASN A 450 3.98 -7.64 -13.42
N ASP A 451 4.44 -6.54 -14.00
CA ASP A 451 4.03 -6.11 -15.34
C ASP A 451 4.62 -7.02 -16.42
N LEU A 452 5.87 -7.48 -16.26
CA LEU A 452 6.46 -8.43 -17.19
C LEU A 452 5.65 -9.74 -17.27
N THR A 453 5.21 -10.28 -16.14
CA THR A 453 4.36 -11.50 -16.12
C THR A 453 3.01 -11.22 -16.78
N GLN A 454 2.36 -10.12 -16.43
CA GLN A 454 1.08 -9.70 -17.00
C GLN A 454 1.15 -9.60 -18.52
N TYR A 455 2.13 -8.92 -19.07
CA TYR A 455 2.27 -8.74 -20.52
C TYR A 455 2.73 -10.01 -21.23
N THR A 456 3.58 -10.81 -20.60
CA THR A 456 4.07 -12.08 -21.18
C THR A 456 2.96 -13.11 -21.30
N LEU A 457 2.15 -13.26 -20.26
CA LEU A 457 1.05 -14.22 -20.23
C LEU A 457 -0.26 -13.67 -20.82
N ALA A 458 -0.32 -12.37 -21.13
CA ALA A 458 -1.54 -11.65 -21.55
C ALA A 458 -2.69 -11.84 -20.55
N ILE A 459 -2.39 -11.77 -19.26
CA ILE A 459 -3.33 -11.95 -18.15
C ILE A 459 -3.35 -10.69 -17.31
N ASP A 460 -4.52 -10.10 -17.11
CA ASP A 460 -4.72 -9.00 -16.17
C ASP A 460 -4.65 -9.54 -14.73
N ARG A 461 -3.59 -9.17 -14.01
CA ARG A 461 -3.34 -9.57 -12.61
C ARG A 461 -4.36 -9.02 -11.61
N GLN A 462 -5.16 -8.02 -12.01
CA GLN A 462 -6.21 -7.43 -11.17
C GLN A 462 -7.56 -8.14 -11.36
N ASN A 463 -7.67 -9.05 -12.33
CA ASN A 463 -8.90 -9.77 -12.59
C ASN A 463 -8.98 -11.07 -11.76
N PRO A 464 -9.82 -11.11 -10.70
CA PRO A 464 -9.91 -12.28 -9.80
C PRO A 464 -10.29 -13.59 -10.50
N LYS A 465 -10.94 -13.48 -11.66
CA LYS A 465 -11.34 -14.67 -12.45
C LYS A 465 -10.15 -15.37 -13.09
N LEU A 466 -9.01 -14.70 -13.18
CA LEU A 466 -7.79 -15.19 -13.82
C LEU A 466 -6.72 -15.60 -12.81
N ASP A 467 -6.96 -15.45 -11.50
CA ASP A 467 -5.99 -15.78 -10.43
C ASP A 467 -5.46 -17.22 -10.58
N ASN A 468 -6.32 -18.17 -10.98
CA ASN A 468 -5.95 -19.57 -11.10
C ASN A 468 -5.00 -19.89 -12.27
N ILE A 469 -4.86 -18.98 -13.23
CA ILE A 469 -3.99 -19.15 -14.41
C ILE A 469 -2.85 -18.12 -14.45
N TYR A 470 -2.86 -17.13 -13.55
CA TYR A 470 -1.75 -16.19 -13.37
C TYR A 470 -0.63 -16.87 -12.60
N ASP A 471 0.44 -17.23 -13.31
CA ASP A 471 1.60 -17.93 -12.75
C ASP A 471 2.86 -17.06 -12.89
N SER A 472 3.31 -16.45 -11.80
CA SER A 472 4.54 -15.67 -11.76
C SER A 472 5.81 -16.52 -11.87
N HIS A 473 5.72 -17.85 -11.62
CA HIS A 473 6.80 -18.82 -11.78
C HIS A 473 6.86 -19.42 -13.19
N HIS A 474 6.03 -18.93 -14.10
CA HIS A 474 5.93 -19.46 -15.45
C HIS A 474 7.29 -19.50 -16.15
N GLU A 475 7.60 -20.63 -16.81
CA GLU A 475 8.90 -20.87 -17.44
C GLU A 475 9.31 -19.78 -18.45
N ALA A 476 8.34 -19.20 -19.17
CA ALA A 476 8.61 -18.10 -20.10
C ALA A 476 9.15 -16.87 -19.36
N VAL A 477 8.59 -16.52 -18.19
CA VAL A 477 9.05 -15.41 -17.37
C VAL A 477 10.46 -15.70 -16.86
N LEU A 478 10.70 -16.87 -16.27
CA LEU A 478 12.04 -17.24 -15.76
C LEU A 478 13.12 -17.24 -16.86
N ARG A 479 12.80 -17.68 -18.07
CA ARG A 479 13.70 -17.57 -19.23
C ARG A 479 14.00 -16.14 -19.64
N MET A 480 12.98 -15.27 -19.59
CA MET A 480 13.16 -13.83 -19.85
C MET A 480 14.07 -13.18 -18.82
N LEU A 481 13.90 -13.49 -17.53
CA LEU A 481 14.78 -13.01 -16.46
C LEU A 481 16.24 -13.37 -16.75
N LYS A 482 16.51 -14.64 -17.07
CA LYS A 482 17.87 -15.11 -17.37
C LYS A 482 18.45 -14.40 -18.61
N MET A 483 17.65 -14.20 -19.66
CA MET A 483 18.08 -13.48 -20.87
C MET A 483 18.51 -12.04 -20.55
N VAL A 484 17.73 -11.33 -19.72
CA VAL A 484 18.02 -9.95 -19.32
C VAL A 484 19.32 -9.86 -18.53
N VAL A 485 19.53 -10.77 -17.55
CA VAL A 485 20.78 -10.84 -16.78
C VAL A 485 21.98 -11.06 -17.69
N ASP A 486 21.91 -12.06 -18.58
CA ASP A 486 23.01 -12.37 -19.49
C ASP A 486 23.33 -11.24 -20.44
N ASN A 487 22.33 -10.56 -20.98
CA ASN A 487 22.49 -9.43 -21.88
C ASN A 487 23.03 -8.19 -21.15
N GLY A 488 22.53 -7.90 -19.95
CA GLY A 488 23.02 -6.81 -19.12
C GLY A 488 24.51 -6.97 -18.79
N HIS A 489 24.89 -8.13 -18.28
CA HIS A 489 26.27 -8.39 -17.87
C HIS A 489 27.27 -8.36 -19.01
N LYS A 490 26.88 -8.73 -20.25
CA LYS A 490 27.76 -8.62 -21.42
C LYS A 490 28.22 -7.20 -21.69
N GLU A 491 27.40 -6.21 -21.37
CA GLU A 491 27.68 -4.79 -21.59
C GLU A 491 28.10 -4.05 -20.30
N GLY A 492 28.27 -4.77 -19.19
CA GLY A 492 28.63 -4.20 -17.89
C GLY A 492 27.48 -3.51 -17.14
N CYS A 493 26.25 -3.72 -17.58
CA CYS A 493 25.03 -3.24 -16.95
C CYS A 493 24.64 -4.22 -15.83
N TRP A 494 24.58 -3.76 -14.57
CA TRP A 494 24.14 -4.61 -13.47
C TRP A 494 22.61 -4.80 -13.49
N VAL A 495 22.13 -5.93 -12.97
CA VAL A 495 20.73 -6.34 -13.08
C VAL A 495 20.12 -6.67 -11.72
N GLY A 496 19.06 -5.94 -11.39
CA GLY A 496 18.25 -6.17 -10.20
C GLY A 496 16.81 -6.61 -10.52
N ILE A 497 16.08 -6.94 -9.48
CA ILE A 497 14.67 -7.29 -9.51
C ILE A 497 13.91 -6.50 -8.44
N CYS A 498 12.82 -5.82 -8.79
CA CYS A 498 12.04 -5.00 -7.87
C CYS A 498 10.56 -5.38 -7.78
N GLY A 499 10.13 -6.37 -8.56
CA GLY A 499 8.77 -6.91 -8.48
C GLY A 499 8.56 -7.83 -7.27
N GLU A 500 7.32 -8.23 -7.03
CA GLU A 500 6.95 -9.10 -5.91
C GLU A 500 7.69 -10.45 -5.92
N LEU A 501 8.03 -10.93 -7.10
CA LEU A 501 8.77 -12.18 -7.26
C LEU A 501 10.16 -12.15 -6.60
N GLY A 502 10.78 -10.97 -6.46
CA GLY A 502 12.04 -10.78 -5.74
C GLY A 502 11.98 -11.18 -4.26
N ALA A 503 10.79 -11.13 -3.66
CA ALA A 503 10.54 -11.53 -2.27
C ALA A 503 10.22 -13.02 -2.10
N ASP A 504 10.14 -13.78 -3.19
CA ASP A 504 9.86 -15.22 -3.13
C ASP A 504 11.07 -16.00 -2.64
N GLU A 505 10.96 -16.50 -1.40
CA GLU A 505 12.02 -17.29 -0.75
C GLU A 505 12.34 -18.58 -1.52
N THR A 506 11.41 -19.12 -2.30
CA THR A 506 11.60 -20.37 -3.07
C THR A 506 12.42 -20.15 -4.34
N LEU A 507 12.39 -18.93 -4.89
CA LEU A 507 13.15 -18.54 -6.08
C LEU A 507 14.45 -17.81 -5.78
N THR A 508 14.72 -17.44 -4.52
CA THR A 508 15.93 -16.69 -4.16
C THR A 508 17.19 -17.36 -4.70
N GLU A 509 17.39 -18.66 -4.46
CA GLU A 509 18.56 -19.40 -4.98
C GLU A 509 18.61 -19.40 -6.52
N THR A 510 17.46 -19.54 -7.18
CA THR A 510 17.36 -19.48 -8.64
C THR A 510 17.85 -18.13 -9.17
N PHE A 511 17.44 -17.02 -8.54
CA PHE A 511 17.89 -15.68 -8.94
C PHE A 511 19.38 -15.49 -8.73
N LEU A 512 19.91 -15.96 -7.61
CA LEU A 512 21.35 -15.93 -7.36
C LEU A 512 22.14 -16.73 -8.40
N ARG A 513 21.64 -17.93 -8.80
CA ARG A 513 22.23 -18.75 -9.85
C ARG A 513 22.09 -18.15 -11.25
N MET A 514 21.03 -17.36 -11.49
CA MET A 514 20.90 -16.57 -12.73
C MET A 514 21.94 -15.45 -12.81
N GLY A 515 22.47 -15.00 -11.67
CA GLY A 515 23.48 -13.95 -11.57
C GLY A 515 22.90 -12.56 -11.27
N PHE A 516 21.73 -12.45 -10.65
CA PHE A 516 21.21 -11.16 -10.22
C PHE A 516 22.18 -10.48 -9.25
N ASP A 517 22.41 -9.18 -9.46
CA ASP A 517 23.28 -8.34 -8.63
C ASP A 517 22.53 -7.72 -7.46
N GLU A 518 21.18 -7.60 -7.59
CA GLU A 518 20.35 -6.91 -6.62
C GLU A 518 18.97 -7.57 -6.51
N LEU A 519 18.47 -7.67 -5.28
CA LEU A 519 17.09 -8.04 -4.97
C LEU A 519 16.45 -6.91 -4.16
N SER A 520 15.34 -6.36 -4.66
CA SER A 520 14.60 -5.29 -4.01
C SER A 520 13.21 -5.80 -3.59
N VAL A 521 12.96 -5.73 -2.29
CA VAL A 521 11.80 -6.37 -1.66
C VAL A 521 11.12 -5.42 -0.67
N SER A 522 9.93 -5.77 -0.18
CA SER A 522 9.33 -5.01 0.91
C SER A 522 10.24 -5.03 2.16
N PRO A 523 10.27 -3.95 2.96
CA PRO A 523 11.16 -3.88 4.13
C PRO A 523 11.05 -5.08 5.07
N SER A 524 9.86 -5.64 5.26
CA SER A 524 9.62 -6.81 6.12
C SER A 524 10.27 -8.10 5.63
N MET A 525 10.60 -8.20 4.34
CA MET A 525 11.22 -9.37 3.72
C MET A 525 12.74 -9.34 3.75
N ILE A 526 13.36 -8.20 4.04
CA ILE A 526 14.82 -8.04 4.01
C ILE A 526 15.56 -9.13 4.80
N LEU A 527 15.20 -9.33 6.05
CA LEU A 527 15.91 -10.29 6.89
C LEU A 527 15.69 -11.75 6.47
N ARG A 528 14.50 -12.07 5.91
CA ARG A 528 14.20 -13.40 5.39
C ARG A 528 15.02 -13.71 4.15
N ILE A 529 15.08 -12.78 3.20
CA ILE A 529 15.88 -12.95 1.99
C ILE A 529 17.36 -12.95 2.33
N ARG A 530 17.82 -12.15 3.29
CA ARG A 530 19.21 -12.22 3.82
C ARG A 530 19.55 -13.60 4.36
N ASP A 531 18.65 -14.22 5.13
CA ASP A 531 18.83 -15.58 5.61
C ASP A 531 19.00 -16.58 4.45
N LYS A 532 18.14 -16.49 3.44
CA LYS A 532 18.23 -17.33 2.22
C LYS A 532 19.57 -17.13 1.50
N ILE A 533 19.97 -15.88 1.24
CA ILE A 533 21.25 -15.56 0.60
C ILE A 533 22.40 -16.20 1.36
N ARG A 534 22.47 -16.00 2.69
CA ARG A 534 23.55 -16.48 3.54
C ARG A 534 23.60 -18.01 3.66
N ASN A 535 22.47 -18.68 3.47
CA ASN A 535 22.39 -20.14 3.50
C ASN A 535 22.60 -20.79 2.12
N THR A 536 22.62 -20.01 1.04
CA THR A 536 22.86 -20.49 -0.32
C THR A 536 24.35 -20.69 -0.60
N ASP A 537 24.68 -21.77 -1.28
CA ASP A 537 26.01 -22.07 -1.79
C ASP A 537 25.95 -22.24 -3.30
N LEU A 538 26.50 -21.28 -4.05
CA LEU A 538 26.47 -21.30 -5.51
C LEU A 538 27.56 -22.21 -6.12
N SER A 539 28.54 -22.65 -5.34
CA SER A 539 29.58 -23.60 -5.79
C SER A 539 29.05 -25.02 -5.96
N VAL A 540 27.96 -25.35 -5.30
CA VAL A 540 27.27 -26.66 -5.43
C VAL A 540 26.25 -26.57 -6.56
N LYS A 541 26.33 -27.50 -7.53
CA LYS A 541 25.39 -27.57 -8.68
C LYS A 541 24.09 -28.22 -8.29
#